data_00250c1ed15e20481097f06f2ef096ec
#
_entry.id   00250c1ed15e20481097f06f2ef096ec
#
_cell.length_a   1.000
_cell.length_b   1.000
_cell.length_c   1.000
_cell.angle_alpha   90.00
_cell.angle_beta   90.00
_cell.angle_gamma   90.00
#
_symmetry.space_group_name_H-M   'P 1'
#
loop_
_entity.id
_entity.type
_entity.pdbx_description
1 polymer ?
#
loop_
_entity_poly.entity_id
_entity_poly.type
_entity_poly.pdbx_seq_one_letter_code
_entity_poly.pdbx_strand_id
1 'polypeptide(L)'
;MHKSVIPNERVSGVSLTREETARYSRHLIMPEVTTDGQQRLKAARVLCIGAGGLGSPAALYLAAAGVGTIGIVDFDEVDLSNLQRQILHGTKDVGRSKLESAQDRLRDINPEIEIELHQCRFSSENASKIVSEYDVVVDGSDNFATRYLSNDVCVFASKPNVYGSVFRFEGQTTVFAPYLGGPCYRCLFPEPPPPDSVPNCAQAGVLGVLPGIIGTLQAVEAIKLIVGIGEPLIGRLLHFDALKVKFRELNLRRDPQCPVCGENPTIFSPIDYDQFCGVRDEETVPIISVNELKRKMDAREAFKLVDVREPFEYEIARIDGAQLIPLGEIAERAGELQREQQIVVHCHSGTRSAQAVRLLQHRGFNNVYNLEGGIDAWSDQIDPSVPKY
;
A
#
# COMPACT_ATOMS: atom_id res chain seq x y z
N MET A 1 20.76 3.43 -24.81
CA MET A 1 20.68 2.45 -23.72
C MET A 1 20.74 3.20 -22.39
N HIS A 2 19.85 2.89 -21.48
CA HIS A 2 19.89 3.43 -20.11
C HIS A 2 21.12 2.88 -19.39
N LYS A 3 21.82 3.71 -18.59
CA LYS A 3 22.94 3.22 -17.78
C LYS A 3 22.39 2.57 -16.51
N SER A 4 23.04 1.47 -16.08
CA SER A 4 22.74 0.84 -14.78
C SER A 4 22.86 1.85 -13.64
N VAL A 5 21.97 1.76 -12.67
CA VAL A 5 22.06 2.55 -11.43
C VAL A 5 23.08 1.97 -10.43
N ILE A 6 23.62 0.76 -10.73
CA ILE A 6 24.64 0.11 -9.90
C ILE A 6 26.03 0.54 -10.37
N PRO A 7 26.87 1.14 -9.50
CA PRO A 7 28.24 1.53 -9.84
C PRO A 7 29.11 0.36 -10.27
N ASN A 8 29.91 0.53 -11.31
CA ASN A 8 30.77 -0.55 -11.84
C ASN A 8 31.78 -1.07 -10.80
N GLU A 9 32.27 -0.19 -9.93
CA GLU A 9 33.21 -0.54 -8.85
C GLU A 9 32.61 -1.59 -7.90
N ARG A 10 31.32 -1.55 -7.68
CA ARG A 10 30.61 -2.50 -6.81
C ARG A 10 30.37 -3.83 -7.50
N VAL A 11 30.27 -3.83 -8.84
CA VAL A 11 30.07 -5.03 -9.65
C VAL A 11 31.37 -5.79 -9.88
N SER A 12 32.50 -5.10 -10.02
CA SER A 12 33.81 -5.70 -10.32
C SER A 12 34.31 -6.71 -9.29
N GLY A 13 33.81 -6.65 -8.05
CA GLY A 13 34.13 -7.63 -6.99
C GLY A 13 33.17 -8.82 -6.88
N VAL A 14 32.13 -8.87 -7.73
CA VAL A 14 31.07 -9.88 -7.63
C VAL A 14 31.31 -11.03 -8.60
N SER A 15 31.30 -12.26 -8.08
CA SER A 15 31.32 -13.47 -8.90
C SER A 15 30.09 -14.32 -8.63
N LEU A 16 29.67 -15.10 -9.63
CA LEU A 16 28.60 -16.08 -9.48
C LEU A 16 29.19 -17.44 -9.08
N THR A 17 28.57 -18.08 -8.12
CA THR A 17 28.88 -19.48 -7.77
C THR A 17 28.42 -20.43 -8.88
N ARG A 18 28.76 -21.70 -8.76
CA ARG A 18 28.26 -22.73 -9.67
C ARG A 18 26.74 -22.90 -9.54
N GLU A 19 26.25 -22.85 -8.34
CA GLU A 19 24.83 -22.96 -8.00
C GLU A 19 24.06 -21.77 -8.56
N GLU A 20 24.56 -20.56 -8.39
CA GLU A 20 23.99 -19.34 -8.96
C GLU A 20 24.00 -19.37 -10.49
N THR A 21 25.10 -19.84 -11.10
CA THR A 21 25.19 -19.98 -12.55
C THR A 21 24.13 -20.96 -13.08
N ALA A 22 23.91 -22.07 -12.39
CA ALA A 22 22.85 -23.01 -12.74
C ALA A 22 21.44 -22.39 -12.56
N ARG A 23 21.20 -21.71 -11.43
CA ARG A 23 19.93 -21.05 -11.10
C ARG A 23 19.56 -19.99 -12.13
N TYR A 24 20.48 -19.11 -12.48
CA TYR A 24 20.25 -17.99 -13.38
C TYR A 24 20.59 -18.28 -14.85
N SER A 25 20.78 -19.54 -15.21
CA SER A 25 21.17 -19.93 -16.58
C SER A 25 20.30 -19.33 -17.68
N ARG A 26 19.00 -19.12 -17.41
CA ARG A 26 18.08 -18.50 -18.37
C ARG A 26 18.30 -16.99 -18.55
N HIS A 27 18.81 -16.30 -17.54
CA HIS A 27 19.25 -14.91 -17.65
C HIS A 27 20.60 -14.82 -18.38
N LEU A 28 21.54 -15.73 -18.05
CA LEU A 28 22.90 -15.68 -18.57
C LEU A 28 23.00 -15.88 -20.09
N ILE A 29 22.06 -16.61 -20.70
CA ILE A 29 22.01 -16.82 -22.16
C ILE A 29 21.32 -15.68 -22.93
N MET A 30 20.72 -14.68 -22.23
CA MET A 30 20.12 -13.52 -22.87
C MET A 30 21.22 -12.51 -23.20
N PRO A 31 21.37 -12.07 -24.48
CA PRO A 31 22.43 -11.13 -24.88
C PRO A 31 22.35 -9.76 -24.15
N GLU A 32 21.15 -9.38 -23.71
CA GLU A 32 20.90 -8.13 -23.00
C GLU A 32 21.26 -8.19 -21.52
N VAL A 33 21.29 -9.39 -20.92
CA VAL A 33 21.58 -9.60 -19.49
C VAL A 33 23.01 -10.08 -19.31
N THR A 34 23.32 -11.28 -19.79
CA THR A 34 24.63 -11.93 -19.69
C THR A 34 25.10 -12.12 -18.24
N THR A 35 26.36 -12.49 -18.06
CA THR A 35 27.00 -12.57 -16.74
C THR A 35 27.11 -11.19 -16.07
N ASP A 36 27.40 -10.12 -16.84
CA ASP A 36 27.51 -8.76 -16.28
C ASP A 36 26.18 -8.28 -15.66
N GLY A 37 25.08 -8.48 -16.37
CA GLY A 37 23.76 -8.11 -15.82
C GLY A 37 23.38 -8.91 -14.58
N GLN A 38 23.71 -10.20 -14.54
CA GLN A 38 23.45 -11.02 -13.35
C GLN A 38 24.36 -10.63 -12.17
N GLN A 39 25.60 -10.24 -12.42
CA GLN A 39 26.49 -9.68 -11.39
C GLN A 39 25.97 -8.35 -10.86
N ARG A 40 25.37 -7.49 -11.72
CA ARG A 40 24.68 -6.27 -11.29
C ARG A 40 23.49 -6.55 -10.41
N LEU A 41 22.66 -7.55 -10.75
CA LEU A 41 21.56 -8.00 -9.90
C LEU A 41 22.08 -8.47 -8.53
N LYS A 42 23.10 -9.29 -8.50
CA LYS A 42 23.73 -9.77 -7.26
C LYS A 42 24.36 -8.65 -6.42
N ALA A 43 24.89 -7.61 -7.06
CA ALA A 43 25.44 -6.44 -6.37
C ALA A 43 24.37 -5.47 -5.86
N ALA A 44 23.15 -5.57 -6.35
CA ALA A 44 22.09 -4.61 -6.09
C ALA A 44 21.43 -4.81 -4.73
N ARG A 45 20.97 -3.69 -4.17
CA ARG A 45 20.16 -3.61 -2.94
C ARG A 45 18.82 -2.94 -3.27
N VAL A 46 17.72 -3.63 -3.10
CA VAL A 46 16.36 -3.13 -3.41
C VAL A 46 15.53 -3.08 -2.13
N LEU A 47 14.91 -1.94 -1.88
CA LEU A 47 13.96 -1.76 -0.78
C LEU A 47 12.54 -1.93 -1.29
N CYS A 48 11.77 -2.83 -0.70
CA CYS A 48 10.32 -2.93 -0.88
C CYS A 48 9.62 -2.25 0.30
N ILE A 49 8.88 -1.18 0.04
CA ILE A 49 8.03 -0.54 1.04
C ILE A 49 6.68 -1.26 1.03
N GLY A 50 6.43 -2.05 2.07
CA GLY A 50 5.27 -2.91 2.23
C GLY A 50 5.44 -4.33 1.67
N ALA A 51 5.04 -5.33 2.45
CA ALA A 51 4.90 -6.74 2.07
C ALA A 51 3.45 -7.10 1.68
N GLY A 52 2.69 -6.09 1.24
CA GLY A 52 1.28 -6.18 0.87
C GLY A 52 1.05 -6.72 -0.54
N GLY A 53 -0.06 -6.32 -1.16
CA GLY A 53 -0.48 -6.81 -2.48
C GLY A 53 0.51 -6.51 -3.61
N LEU A 54 1.10 -5.32 -3.66
CA LEU A 54 2.10 -4.91 -4.66
C LEU A 54 3.50 -5.44 -4.30
N GLY A 55 3.90 -5.32 -3.03
CA GLY A 55 5.21 -5.78 -2.56
C GLY A 55 5.38 -7.29 -2.67
N SER A 56 4.33 -8.07 -2.48
CA SER A 56 4.37 -9.53 -2.58
C SER A 56 4.94 -10.04 -3.91
N PRO A 57 4.33 -9.77 -5.06
CA PRO A 57 4.86 -10.22 -6.35
C PRO A 57 6.19 -9.56 -6.70
N ALA A 58 6.39 -8.29 -6.34
CA ALA A 58 7.64 -7.60 -6.59
C ALA A 58 8.81 -8.30 -5.87
N ALA A 59 8.70 -8.54 -4.56
CA ALA A 59 9.74 -9.21 -3.78
C ALA A 59 10.01 -10.64 -4.26
N LEU A 60 8.95 -11.42 -4.60
CA LEU A 60 9.10 -12.78 -5.13
C LEU A 60 9.93 -12.82 -6.42
N TYR A 61 9.63 -11.95 -7.38
CA TYR A 61 10.36 -11.93 -8.65
C TYR A 61 11.76 -11.32 -8.53
N LEU A 62 11.97 -10.34 -7.66
CA LEU A 62 13.32 -9.81 -7.38
C LEU A 62 14.21 -10.87 -6.71
N ALA A 63 13.66 -11.64 -5.77
CA ALA A 63 14.37 -12.76 -5.15
C ALA A 63 14.71 -13.85 -6.16
N ALA A 64 13.74 -14.27 -6.98
CA ALA A 64 13.95 -15.27 -8.03
C ALA A 64 14.96 -14.80 -9.09
N ALA A 65 15.00 -13.49 -9.39
CA ALA A 65 15.97 -12.91 -10.31
C ALA A 65 17.39 -12.81 -9.73
N GLY A 66 17.55 -12.97 -8.42
CA GLY A 66 18.87 -12.94 -7.76
C GLY A 66 19.35 -11.53 -7.44
N VAL A 67 18.45 -10.61 -7.06
CA VAL A 67 18.82 -9.34 -6.43
C VAL A 67 19.50 -9.67 -5.11
N GLY A 68 20.75 -9.20 -4.94
CA GLY A 68 21.61 -9.67 -3.85
C GLY A 68 21.11 -9.35 -2.46
N THR A 69 20.48 -8.17 -2.28
CA THR A 69 19.84 -7.78 -1.01
C THR A 69 18.46 -7.24 -1.26
N ILE A 70 17.47 -7.77 -0.55
CA ILE A 70 16.09 -7.26 -0.54
C ILE A 70 15.77 -6.78 0.88
N GLY A 71 15.59 -5.48 1.04
CA GLY A 71 15.03 -4.89 2.25
C GLY A 71 13.52 -4.86 2.18
N ILE A 72 12.84 -5.12 3.28
CA ILE A 72 11.38 -5.03 3.37
C ILE A 72 11.02 -4.21 4.60
N VAL A 73 10.22 -3.15 4.40
CA VAL A 73 9.65 -2.35 5.49
C VAL A 73 8.17 -2.69 5.61
N ASP A 74 7.78 -3.23 6.74
CA ASP A 74 6.38 -3.48 7.11
C ASP A 74 6.27 -3.57 8.64
N PHE A 75 5.10 -3.41 9.21
CA PHE A 75 4.87 -3.55 10.65
C PHE A 75 3.61 -4.36 10.98
N ASP A 76 2.88 -4.78 9.94
CA ASP A 76 1.62 -5.50 10.08
C ASP A 76 1.81 -7.00 10.33
N GLU A 77 0.73 -7.63 10.78
CA GLU A 77 0.55 -9.07 10.79
C GLU A 77 -0.24 -9.54 9.56
N VAL A 78 -0.12 -10.81 9.25
CA VAL A 78 -0.87 -11.46 8.17
C VAL A 78 -2.31 -11.69 8.62
N ASP A 79 -3.26 -11.10 7.90
CA ASP A 79 -4.69 -11.31 8.10
C ASP A 79 -5.28 -12.22 7.01
N LEU A 80 -6.31 -12.99 7.34
CA LEU A 80 -6.96 -13.90 6.40
C LEU A 80 -7.48 -13.16 5.16
N SER A 81 -8.03 -11.96 5.32
CA SER A 81 -8.53 -11.10 4.23
C SER A 81 -7.41 -10.60 3.31
N ASN A 82 -6.16 -10.70 3.71
CA ASN A 82 -5.02 -10.33 2.90
C ASN A 82 -4.67 -11.38 1.84
N LEU A 83 -4.93 -12.66 2.12
CA LEU A 83 -4.42 -13.78 1.33
C LEU A 83 -4.94 -13.82 -0.11
N GLN A 84 -6.08 -13.18 -0.38
CA GLN A 84 -6.63 -13.09 -1.75
C GLN A 84 -5.77 -12.25 -2.71
N ARG A 85 -4.78 -11.45 -2.18
CA ARG A 85 -3.90 -10.59 -3.00
C ARG A 85 -2.45 -10.54 -2.53
N GLN A 86 -2.13 -10.93 -1.29
CA GLN A 86 -0.79 -10.89 -0.72
C GLN A 86 -0.15 -12.28 -0.80
N ILE A 87 0.20 -12.71 -2.03
CA ILE A 87 0.63 -14.08 -2.36
C ILE A 87 1.99 -14.49 -1.78
N LEU A 88 2.69 -13.57 -1.13
CA LEU A 88 3.91 -13.83 -0.37
C LEU A 88 3.61 -14.65 0.90
N HIS A 89 2.40 -14.51 1.44
CA HIS A 89 1.93 -15.15 2.66
C HIS A 89 0.99 -16.32 2.36
N GLY A 90 0.87 -17.24 3.32
CA GLY A 90 -0.04 -18.39 3.23
C GLY A 90 -0.96 -18.50 4.44
N THR A 91 -1.95 -19.40 4.38
CA THR A 91 -2.91 -19.61 5.48
C THR A 91 -2.23 -19.95 6.81
N LYS A 92 -1.09 -20.64 6.78
CA LYS A 92 -0.29 -20.97 7.96
C LYS A 92 0.35 -19.74 8.65
N ASP A 93 0.38 -18.61 7.95
CA ASP A 93 1.04 -17.39 8.41
C ASP A 93 0.07 -16.39 9.04
N VAL A 94 -1.23 -16.69 9.06
CA VAL A 94 -2.25 -15.82 9.69
C VAL A 94 -1.89 -15.59 11.16
N GLY A 95 -1.84 -14.30 11.57
CA GLY A 95 -1.43 -13.85 12.90
C GLY A 95 0.10 -13.75 13.12
N ARG A 96 0.93 -14.11 12.11
CA ARG A 96 2.38 -13.90 12.15
C ARG A 96 2.73 -12.55 11.57
N SER A 97 3.90 -12.04 11.95
CA SER A 97 4.49 -10.85 11.28
C SER A 97 4.59 -11.08 9.77
N LYS A 98 4.16 -10.09 8.97
CA LYS A 98 4.34 -10.12 7.51
C LYS A 98 5.80 -10.26 7.13
N LEU A 99 6.71 -9.64 7.88
CA LEU A 99 8.15 -9.69 7.63
C LEU A 99 8.73 -11.09 7.82
N GLU A 100 8.37 -11.77 8.91
CA GLU A 100 8.82 -13.16 9.15
C GLU A 100 8.30 -14.11 8.07
N SER A 101 7.01 -14.02 7.75
CA SER A 101 6.39 -14.80 6.68
C SER A 101 7.07 -14.54 5.32
N ALA A 102 7.36 -13.26 5.01
CA ALA A 102 8.06 -12.86 3.79
C ALA A 102 9.48 -13.44 3.74
N GLN A 103 10.23 -13.34 4.84
CA GLN A 103 11.60 -13.87 4.92
C GLN A 103 11.65 -15.38 4.66
N ASP A 104 10.76 -16.13 5.32
CA ASP A 104 10.67 -17.58 5.13
C ASP A 104 10.41 -17.93 3.65
N ARG A 105 9.44 -17.25 3.06
CA ARG A 105 9.04 -17.49 1.67
C ARG A 105 10.12 -17.13 0.65
N LEU A 106 10.79 -15.99 0.84
CA LEU A 106 11.84 -15.53 -0.07
C LEU A 106 13.09 -16.41 0.03
N ARG A 107 13.46 -16.89 1.23
CA ARG A 107 14.54 -17.86 1.42
C ARG A 107 14.25 -19.21 0.79
N ASP A 108 13.00 -19.66 0.80
CA ASP A 108 12.59 -20.89 0.10
C ASP A 108 12.72 -20.75 -1.42
N ILE A 109 12.48 -19.55 -1.97
CA ILE A 109 12.66 -19.28 -3.40
C ILE A 109 14.15 -19.18 -3.76
N ASN A 110 14.92 -18.41 -2.96
CA ASN A 110 16.31 -18.15 -3.24
C ASN A 110 17.14 -18.00 -1.95
N PRO A 111 17.84 -19.04 -1.49
CA PRO A 111 18.65 -18.98 -0.28
C PRO A 111 19.95 -18.18 -0.44
N GLU A 112 20.35 -17.82 -1.68
CA GLU A 112 21.61 -17.13 -1.98
C GLU A 112 21.54 -15.61 -1.81
N ILE A 113 20.35 -15.05 -1.53
CA ILE A 113 20.15 -13.62 -1.36
C ILE A 113 20.05 -13.24 0.13
N GLU A 114 20.39 -12.00 0.42
CA GLU A 114 20.20 -11.41 1.75
C GLU A 114 18.82 -10.74 1.86
N ILE A 115 18.15 -10.96 3.00
CA ILE A 115 16.85 -10.37 3.28
C ILE A 115 16.97 -9.56 4.58
N GLU A 116 16.81 -8.25 4.46
CA GLU A 116 16.85 -7.30 5.57
C GLU A 116 15.43 -6.88 5.97
N LEU A 117 15.10 -7.05 7.23
CA LEU A 117 13.76 -6.74 7.76
C LEU A 117 13.79 -5.44 8.56
N HIS A 118 12.94 -4.50 8.17
CA HIS A 118 12.71 -3.24 8.88
C HIS A 118 11.32 -3.29 9.52
N GLN A 119 11.22 -3.83 10.72
CA GLN A 119 9.96 -3.94 11.48
C GLN A 119 9.58 -2.60 12.10
N CYS A 120 9.13 -1.68 11.28
CA CYS A 120 8.71 -0.36 11.70
C CYS A 120 7.72 0.25 10.71
N ARG A 121 6.93 1.21 11.19
CA ARG A 121 6.20 2.11 10.31
C ARG A 121 7.21 2.97 9.55
N PHE A 122 7.08 3.04 8.22
CA PHE A 122 7.89 3.93 7.40
C PHE A 122 7.46 5.37 7.64
N SER A 123 8.30 6.17 8.27
CA SER A 123 7.97 7.50 8.78
C SER A 123 9.05 8.54 8.44
N SER A 124 8.73 9.82 8.63
CA SER A 124 9.68 10.94 8.43
C SER A 124 10.96 10.80 9.25
N GLU A 125 10.93 10.09 10.37
CA GLU A 125 12.06 9.90 11.27
C GLU A 125 13.06 8.87 10.76
N ASN A 126 12.60 7.80 10.06
CA ASN A 126 13.44 6.67 9.68
C ASN A 126 13.66 6.52 8.17
N ALA A 127 12.77 7.07 7.33
CA ALA A 127 12.75 6.82 5.91
C ALA A 127 14.06 7.21 5.20
N SER A 128 14.65 8.37 5.51
CA SER A 128 15.89 8.83 4.88
C SER A 128 17.05 7.89 5.18
N LYS A 129 17.15 7.39 6.42
CA LYS A 129 18.20 6.45 6.83
C LYS A 129 18.01 5.12 6.07
N ILE A 130 16.81 4.58 6.10
CA ILE A 130 16.52 3.29 5.44
C ILE A 130 16.80 3.38 3.95
N VAL A 131 16.23 4.37 3.23
CA VAL A 131 16.40 4.52 1.77
C VAL A 131 17.85 4.70 1.36
N SER A 132 18.68 5.35 2.17
CA SER A 132 20.10 5.59 1.85
C SER A 132 20.90 4.30 1.66
N GLU A 133 20.49 3.19 2.26
CA GLU A 133 21.16 1.90 2.20
C GLU A 133 20.85 1.09 0.94
N TYR A 134 19.91 1.55 0.10
CA TYR A 134 19.45 0.84 -1.08
C TYR A 134 19.69 1.61 -2.38
N ASP A 135 19.66 0.90 -3.50
CA ASP A 135 19.89 1.46 -4.84
C ASP A 135 18.58 1.81 -5.55
N VAL A 136 17.56 0.99 -5.32
CA VAL A 136 16.23 1.11 -5.93
C VAL A 136 15.18 0.92 -4.84
N VAL A 137 14.15 1.75 -4.87
CA VAL A 137 12.99 1.60 -4.00
C VAL A 137 11.80 1.14 -4.83
N VAL A 138 11.11 0.12 -4.37
CA VAL A 138 9.83 -0.36 -4.92
C VAL A 138 8.75 0.05 -3.94
N ASP A 139 7.91 1.00 -4.36
CA ASP A 139 6.82 1.51 -3.54
C ASP A 139 5.58 0.63 -3.70
N GLY A 140 5.32 -0.19 -2.69
CA GLY A 140 4.15 -1.05 -2.56
C GLY A 140 3.09 -0.51 -1.60
N SER A 141 3.18 0.76 -1.21
CA SER A 141 2.27 1.39 -0.26
C SER A 141 0.87 1.62 -0.86
N ASP A 142 -0.13 1.62 0.02
CA ASP A 142 -1.55 1.79 -0.33
C ASP A 142 -2.15 3.10 0.21
N ASN A 143 -1.34 3.96 0.84
CA ASN A 143 -1.77 5.23 1.40
C ASN A 143 -0.96 6.42 0.88
N PHE A 144 -1.58 7.59 0.85
CA PHE A 144 -0.98 8.80 0.28
C PHE A 144 0.21 9.30 1.09
N ALA A 145 0.15 9.31 2.42
CA ALA A 145 1.22 9.80 3.28
C ALA A 145 2.53 9.07 3.01
N THR A 146 2.50 7.74 2.96
CA THR A 146 3.67 6.91 2.62
C THR A 146 4.16 7.17 1.20
N ARG A 147 3.28 7.38 0.21
CA ARG A 147 3.68 7.67 -1.18
C ARG A 147 4.41 8.99 -1.31
N TYR A 148 3.93 10.06 -0.66
CA TYR A 148 4.62 11.34 -0.65
C TYR A 148 5.97 11.24 0.07
N LEU A 149 6.02 10.59 1.22
CA LEU A 149 7.24 10.34 1.97
C LEU A 149 8.26 9.55 1.14
N SER A 150 7.85 8.41 0.58
CA SER A 150 8.69 7.56 -0.28
C SER A 150 9.26 8.34 -1.45
N ASN A 151 8.41 9.12 -2.15
CA ASN A 151 8.85 9.97 -3.24
C ASN A 151 9.91 10.98 -2.79
N ASP A 152 9.62 11.75 -1.74
CA ASP A 152 10.47 12.87 -1.34
C ASP A 152 11.84 12.38 -0.87
N VAL A 153 11.89 11.32 -0.05
CA VAL A 153 13.18 10.76 0.41
C VAL A 153 13.97 10.14 -0.73
N CYS A 154 13.31 9.53 -1.75
CA CYS A 154 13.98 9.04 -2.94
C CYS A 154 14.56 10.20 -3.78
N VAL A 155 13.86 11.32 -3.89
CA VAL A 155 14.39 12.52 -4.58
C VAL A 155 15.61 13.05 -3.85
N PHE A 156 15.56 13.22 -2.52
CA PHE A 156 16.67 13.73 -1.72
C PHE A 156 17.89 12.80 -1.77
N ALA A 157 17.67 11.50 -1.77
CA ALA A 157 18.72 10.49 -1.86
C ALA A 157 19.20 10.23 -3.29
N SER A 158 18.60 10.85 -4.32
CA SER A 158 18.86 10.55 -5.74
C SER A 158 18.71 9.05 -6.04
N LYS A 159 17.64 8.43 -5.54
CA LYS A 159 17.29 7.03 -5.78
C LYS A 159 16.05 6.94 -6.66
N PRO A 160 15.96 5.96 -7.57
CA PRO A 160 14.74 5.75 -8.32
C PRO A 160 13.67 5.13 -7.42
N ASN A 161 12.46 5.66 -7.50
CA ASN A 161 11.27 5.13 -6.86
C ASN A 161 10.39 4.45 -7.93
N VAL A 162 10.28 3.14 -7.87
CA VAL A 162 9.42 2.35 -8.76
C VAL A 162 8.03 2.30 -8.14
N TYR A 163 7.19 3.21 -8.61
CA TYR A 163 5.85 3.42 -8.11
C TYR A 163 4.85 2.41 -8.68
N GLY A 164 3.95 1.93 -7.83
CA GLY A 164 2.78 1.15 -8.20
C GLY A 164 1.52 1.60 -7.45
N SER A 165 0.39 1.53 -8.12
CA SER A 165 -0.91 1.80 -7.50
C SER A 165 -1.99 0.95 -8.14
N VAL A 166 -2.98 0.56 -7.33
CA VAL A 166 -4.14 -0.21 -7.78
C VAL A 166 -5.41 0.34 -7.15
N PHE A 167 -6.49 0.31 -7.91
CA PHE A 167 -7.81 0.71 -7.44
C PHE A 167 -8.88 -0.09 -8.19
N ARG A 168 -9.67 -0.88 -7.47
CA ARG A 168 -10.73 -1.74 -8.03
C ARG A 168 -10.22 -2.64 -9.18
N PHE A 169 -10.36 -2.20 -10.42
CA PHE A 169 -9.99 -2.92 -11.65
C PHE A 169 -8.89 -2.20 -12.45
N GLU A 170 -8.33 -1.12 -11.92
CA GLU A 170 -7.31 -0.33 -12.59
C GLU A 170 -5.99 -0.35 -11.83
N GLY A 171 -4.88 -0.35 -12.56
CA GLY A 171 -3.54 -0.32 -12.00
C GLY A 171 -2.64 0.66 -12.75
N GLN A 172 -1.64 1.18 -12.04
CA GLN A 172 -0.68 2.13 -12.59
C GLN A 172 0.72 1.80 -12.11
N THR A 173 1.71 2.04 -12.98
CA THR A 173 3.14 1.97 -12.60
C THR A 173 3.96 2.95 -13.40
N THR A 174 5.01 3.49 -12.78
CA THR A 174 6.01 4.37 -13.38
C THR A 174 7.30 4.36 -12.56
N VAL A 175 8.35 5.00 -13.06
CA VAL A 175 9.60 5.22 -12.32
C VAL A 175 9.77 6.73 -12.09
N PHE A 176 9.71 7.15 -10.84
CA PHE A 176 10.05 8.50 -10.44
C PHE A 176 11.56 8.61 -10.19
N ALA A 177 12.25 9.33 -11.05
CA ALA A 177 13.70 9.49 -10.99
C ALA A 177 14.12 10.88 -11.54
N PRO A 178 13.89 11.98 -10.79
CA PRO A 178 14.21 13.33 -11.26
C PRO A 178 15.68 13.54 -11.60
N TYR A 179 16.58 12.89 -10.90
CA TYR A 179 18.03 12.95 -11.18
C TYR A 179 18.44 12.30 -12.51
N LEU A 180 17.55 11.47 -13.10
CA LEU A 180 17.69 10.91 -14.45
C LEU A 180 16.86 11.69 -15.50
N GLY A 181 16.37 12.88 -15.15
CA GLY A 181 15.61 13.75 -16.05
C GLY A 181 14.09 13.50 -16.05
N GLY A 182 13.58 12.58 -15.24
CA GLY A 182 12.16 12.30 -15.12
C GLY A 182 11.41 13.21 -14.14
N PRO A 183 10.10 13.06 -14.01
CA PRO A 183 9.29 13.69 -12.96
C PRO A 183 9.46 12.99 -11.62
N CYS A 184 8.91 13.58 -10.56
CA CYS A 184 8.64 12.92 -9.28
C CYS A 184 7.13 12.76 -9.08
N TYR A 185 6.72 12.09 -8.00
CA TYR A 185 5.30 11.88 -7.66
C TYR A 185 4.54 13.22 -7.53
N ARG A 186 5.16 14.25 -6.94
CA ARG A 186 4.56 15.58 -6.79
C ARG A 186 4.39 16.33 -8.11
N CYS A 187 5.12 15.99 -9.17
CA CYS A 187 4.85 16.54 -10.50
C CYS A 187 3.52 16.03 -11.08
N LEU A 188 3.10 14.83 -10.69
CA LEU A 188 1.84 14.22 -11.12
C LEU A 188 0.70 14.58 -10.14
N PHE A 189 0.98 14.56 -8.84
CA PHE A 189 0.06 14.85 -7.76
C PHE A 189 0.67 15.93 -6.84
N PRO A 190 0.52 17.23 -7.20
CA PRO A 190 1.10 18.34 -6.41
C PRO A 190 0.56 18.39 -4.97
N GLU A 191 -0.71 18.08 -4.81
CA GLU A 191 -1.44 18.06 -3.54
C GLU A 191 -2.14 16.73 -3.35
N PRO A 192 -2.25 16.23 -2.12
CA PRO A 192 -3.05 15.04 -1.85
C PRO A 192 -4.53 15.33 -2.12
N PRO A 193 -5.31 14.31 -2.49
CA PRO A 193 -6.76 14.46 -2.58
C PRO A 193 -7.31 14.86 -1.20
N PRO A 194 -8.44 15.58 -1.17
CA PRO A 194 -9.09 15.89 0.10
C PRO A 194 -9.29 14.62 0.94
N PRO A 195 -9.11 14.70 2.27
CA PRO A 195 -9.36 13.57 3.15
C PRO A 195 -10.71 12.91 2.81
N ASP A 196 -10.74 11.59 2.82
CA ASP A 196 -11.94 10.78 2.56
C ASP A 196 -12.56 10.85 1.14
N SER A 197 -11.96 11.63 0.23
CA SER A 197 -12.48 11.72 -1.16
C SER A 197 -12.09 10.50 -2.01
N VAL A 198 -11.04 9.77 -1.64
CA VAL A 198 -10.59 8.55 -2.33
C VAL A 198 -10.56 7.40 -1.33
N PRO A 199 -11.47 6.42 -1.46
CA PRO A 199 -11.46 5.26 -0.58
C PRO A 199 -10.18 4.43 -0.81
N ASN A 200 -9.61 3.90 0.27
CA ASN A 200 -8.47 2.97 0.17
C ASN A 200 -8.90 1.59 -0.35
N CYS A 201 -7.94 0.70 -0.62
CA CYS A 201 -8.22 -0.64 -1.13
C CYS A 201 -9.10 -1.49 -0.21
N ALA A 202 -9.04 -1.27 1.11
CA ALA A 202 -9.88 -1.97 2.07
C ALA A 202 -11.34 -1.51 2.01
N GLN A 203 -11.58 -0.25 1.64
CA GLN A 203 -12.92 0.34 1.54
C GLN A 203 -13.53 0.12 0.14
N ALA A 204 -12.73 0.27 -0.93
CA ALA A 204 -13.21 0.20 -2.31
C ALA A 204 -13.20 -1.21 -2.90
N GLY A 205 -12.48 -2.13 -2.26
CA GLY A 205 -12.16 -3.43 -2.83
C GLY A 205 -11.10 -3.35 -3.93
N VAL A 206 -10.49 -4.48 -4.22
CA VAL A 206 -9.52 -4.64 -5.31
C VAL A 206 -9.57 -6.07 -5.85
N LEU A 207 -9.53 -6.20 -7.18
CA LEU A 207 -9.40 -7.51 -7.81
C LEU A 207 -8.00 -8.08 -7.49
N GLY A 208 -7.93 -9.18 -6.72
CA GLY A 208 -6.68 -9.67 -6.11
C GLY A 208 -5.53 -9.96 -7.07
N VAL A 209 -5.81 -10.33 -8.31
CA VAL A 209 -4.79 -10.52 -9.36
C VAL A 209 -4.14 -9.21 -9.82
N LEU A 210 -4.82 -8.07 -9.65
CA LEU A 210 -4.34 -6.79 -10.15
C LEU A 210 -3.06 -6.30 -9.48
N PRO A 211 -2.92 -6.33 -8.14
CA PRO A 211 -1.63 -6.09 -7.50
C PRO A 211 -0.52 -7.04 -7.99
N GLY A 212 -0.88 -8.28 -8.35
CA GLY A 212 0.03 -9.26 -8.95
C GLY A 212 0.62 -8.75 -10.27
N ILE A 213 -0.21 -8.22 -11.16
CA ILE A 213 0.22 -7.67 -12.46
C ILE A 213 1.10 -6.43 -12.23
N ILE A 214 0.65 -5.47 -11.45
CA ILE A 214 1.37 -4.20 -11.24
C ILE A 214 2.67 -4.40 -10.48
N GLY A 215 2.69 -5.20 -9.40
CA GLY A 215 3.92 -5.48 -8.65
C GLY A 215 4.94 -6.27 -9.47
N THR A 216 4.50 -7.15 -10.38
CA THR A 216 5.40 -7.81 -11.34
C THR A 216 6.00 -6.80 -12.32
N LEU A 217 5.22 -5.83 -12.80
CA LEU A 217 5.75 -4.74 -13.63
C LEU A 217 6.74 -3.86 -12.85
N GLN A 218 6.49 -3.61 -11.57
CA GLN A 218 7.47 -2.92 -10.72
C GLN A 218 8.79 -3.71 -10.62
N ALA A 219 8.75 -5.04 -10.49
CA ALA A 219 9.95 -5.87 -10.51
C ALA A 219 10.71 -5.76 -11.85
N VAL A 220 10.00 -5.76 -12.99
CA VAL A 220 10.59 -5.55 -14.32
C VAL A 220 11.30 -4.19 -14.39
N GLU A 221 10.67 -3.12 -13.91
CA GLU A 221 11.29 -1.78 -13.91
C GLU A 221 12.53 -1.73 -13.03
N ALA A 222 12.50 -2.32 -11.84
CA ALA A 222 13.66 -2.42 -10.96
C ALA A 222 14.81 -3.19 -11.62
N ILE A 223 14.53 -4.32 -12.26
CA ILE A 223 15.53 -5.12 -12.99
C ILE A 223 16.13 -4.32 -14.15
N LYS A 224 15.32 -3.59 -14.94
CA LYS A 224 15.82 -2.73 -16.03
C LYS A 224 16.79 -1.66 -15.53
N LEU A 225 16.44 -1.02 -14.41
CA LEU A 225 17.29 0.00 -13.77
C LEU A 225 18.62 -0.59 -13.28
N ILE A 226 18.58 -1.78 -12.67
CA ILE A 226 19.76 -2.45 -12.13
C ILE A 226 20.68 -2.94 -13.23
N VAL A 227 20.15 -3.64 -14.22
CA VAL A 227 20.93 -4.21 -15.31
C VAL A 227 21.37 -3.14 -16.32
N GLY A 228 20.60 -2.07 -16.48
CA GLY A 228 20.86 -0.99 -17.45
C GLY A 228 20.37 -1.36 -18.85
N ILE A 229 19.24 -2.04 -18.97
CA ILE A 229 18.66 -2.52 -20.23
C ILE A 229 17.29 -1.90 -20.51
N GLY A 230 16.90 -1.95 -21.77
CA GLY A 230 15.59 -1.49 -22.21
C GLY A 230 15.38 0.01 -21.96
N GLU A 231 14.11 0.38 -21.82
CA GLU A 231 13.66 1.75 -21.56
C GLU A 231 12.81 1.74 -20.28
N PRO A 232 13.37 2.15 -19.13
CA PRO A 232 12.58 2.31 -17.90
C PRO A 232 11.44 3.30 -18.08
N LEU A 233 10.36 3.15 -17.33
CA LEU A 233 9.18 4.03 -17.37
C LEU A 233 9.44 5.42 -16.75
N ILE A 234 10.62 5.99 -16.97
CA ILE A 234 10.97 7.35 -16.55
C ILE A 234 10.26 8.34 -17.48
N GLY A 235 9.42 9.21 -16.92
CA GLY A 235 8.60 10.15 -17.70
C GLY A 235 7.43 9.53 -18.44
N ARG A 236 7.10 8.27 -18.14
CA ARG A 236 5.97 7.52 -18.72
C ARG A 236 5.19 6.82 -17.63
N LEU A 237 3.86 6.96 -17.62
CA LEU A 237 2.96 6.23 -16.74
C LEU A 237 2.26 5.13 -17.53
N LEU A 238 2.41 3.90 -17.13
CA LEU A 238 1.66 2.78 -17.65
C LEU A 238 0.38 2.61 -16.82
N HIS A 239 -0.77 2.70 -17.48
CA HIS A 239 -2.08 2.46 -16.90
C HIS A 239 -2.67 1.17 -17.46
N PHE A 240 -3.18 0.30 -16.60
CA PHE A 240 -3.80 -0.98 -16.94
C PHE A 240 -5.28 -1.00 -16.52
N ASP A 241 -6.17 -1.29 -17.48
CA ASP A 241 -7.60 -1.55 -17.27
C ASP A 241 -7.83 -3.06 -17.34
N ALA A 242 -8.06 -3.70 -16.19
CA ALA A 242 -8.19 -5.16 -16.09
C ALA A 242 -9.50 -5.67 -16.73
N LEU A 243 -10.56 -4.86 -16.77
CA LEU A 243 -11.83 -5.27 -17.38
C LEU A 243 -11.73 -5.38 -18.92
N LYS A 244 -10.84 -4.57 -19.51
CA LYS A 244 -10.61 -4.57 -20.97
C LYS A 244 -9.29 -5.22 -21.36
N VAL A 245 -8.47 -5.61 -20.39
CA VAL A 245 -7.08 -6.11 -20.58
C VAL A 245 -6.30 -5.14 -21.47
N LYS A 246 -6.38 -3.84 -21.17
CA LYS A 246 -5.80 -2.79 -22.00
C LYS A 246 -4.77 -1.99 -21.25
N PHE A 247 -3.59 -1.90 -21.83
CA PHE A 247 -2.55 -0.99 -21.39
C PHE A 247 -2.63 0.34 -22.15
N ARG A 248 -2.41 1.44 -21.43
CA ARG A 248 -2.25 2.78 -21.99
C ARG A 248 -1.00 3.39 -21.40
N GLU A 249 -0.22 4.05 -22.24
CA GLU A 249 0.95 4.81 -21.82
C GLU A 249 0.65 6.30 -21.89
N LEU A 250 0.96 7.03 -20.82
CA LEU A 250 0.79 8.47 -20.70
C LEU A 250 2.16 9.11 -20.47
N ASN A 251 2.45 10.18 -21.19
CA ASN A 251 3.69 10.94 -20.97
C ASN A 251 3.57 11.81 -19.73
N LEU A 252 4.52 11.66 -18.81
CA LEU A 252 4.66 12.48 -17.62
C LEU A 252 5.78 13.52 -17.84
N ARG A 253 5.51 14.77 -17.50
CA ARG A 253 6.49 15.84 -17.56
C ARG A 253 6.89 16.28 -16.16
N ARG A 254 8.17 16.62 -16.00
CA ARG A 254 8.65 17.27 -14.78
C ARG A 254 8.05 18.67 -14.71
N ASP A 255 7.51 19.02 -13.54
CA ASP A 255 7.03 20.37 -13.28
C ASP A 255 8.22 21.25 -12.82
N PRO A 256 8.52 22.35 -13.55
CA PRO A 256 9.55 23.28 -13.15
C PRO A 256 9.29 23.96 -11.79
N GLN A 257 8.02 24.03 -11.37
CA GLN A 257 7.61 24.62 -10.10
C GLN A 257 7.42 23.60 -8.98
N CYS A 258 7.73 22.32 -9.22
CA CYS A 258 7.59 21.28 -8.22
C CYS A 258 8.37 21.64 -6.94
N PRO A 259 7.74 21.60 -5.75
CA PRO A 259 8.38 22.01 -4.50
C PRO A 259 9.53 21.10 -4.05
N VAL A 260 9.68 19.91 -4.63
CA VAL A 260 10.70 18.93 -4.25
C VAL A 260 11.75 18.76 -5.34
N CYS A 261 11.35 18.63 -6.62
CA CYS A 261 12.29 18.37 -7.70
C CYS A 261 12.36 19.48 -8.75
N GLY A 262 11.64 20.60 -8.62
CA GLY A 262 11.59 21.71 -9.56
C GLY A 262 12.91 22.48 -9.67
N GLU A 263 12.87 23.63 -10.36
CA GLU A 263 14.03 24.50 -10.51
C GLU A 263 14.37 25.27 -9.23
N ASN A 264 13.36 25.58 -8.43
CA ASN A 264 13.48 26.28 -7.14
C ASN A 264 12.74 25.50 -6.06
N PRO A 265 13.26 24.35 -5.61
CA PRO A 265 12.56 23.52 -4.61
C PRO A 265 12.48 24.25 -3.27
N THR A 266 11.41 23.99 -2.54
CA THR A 266 11.14 24.57 -1.21
C THR A 266 11.13 23.51 -0.10
N ILE A 267 11.10 22.23 -0.46
CA ILE A 267 11.11 21.09 0.47
C ILE A 267 12.39 20.31 0.25
N PHE A 268 13.26 20.25 1.28
CA PHE A 268 14.59 19.64 1.23
C PHE A 268 14.78 18.50 2.22
N SER A 269 13.80 18.26 3.08
CA SER A 269 13.80 17.19 4.07
C SER A 269 12.37 16.69 4.28
N PRO A 270 12.19 15.48 4.85
CA PRO A 270 10.87 14.97 5.20
C PRO A 270 10.06 15.96 6.03
N ILE A 271 8.78 16.09 5.70
CA ILE A 271 7.80 16.93 6.40
C ILE A 271 6.87 16.03 7.24
N ASP A 272 5.87 16.62 7.88
CA ASP A 272 4.75 15.89 8.47
C ASP A 272 3.75 15.49 7.36
N TYR A 273 3.85 14.25 6.89
CA TYR A 273 3.02 13.75 5.79
C TYR A 273 1.61 13.38 6.26
N ASP A 274 1.42 13.05 7.52
CA ASP A 274 0.10 12.78 8.07
C ASP A 274 -0.70 14.10 8.09
N GLN A 275 -0.11 15.17 8.59
CA GLN A 275 -0.71 16.51 8.53
C GLN A 275 -0.92 16.99 7.07
N PHE A 276 0.08 16.80 6.21
CA PHE A 276 0.02 17.22 4.80
C PHE A 276 -1.10 16.50 4.02
N CYS A 277 -1.32 15.22 4.30
CA CYS A 277 -2.41 14.45 3.67
C CYS A 277 -3.75 14.59 4.40
N GLY A 278 -3.82 15.44 5.42
CA GLY A 278 -5.02 15.65 6.21
C GLY A 278 -5.44 14.39 6.99
N VAL A 279 -4.49 13.49 7.25
CA VAL A 279 -4.66 12.46 8.26
C VAL A 279 -4.70 13.22 9.59
N ARG A 280 -5.91 13.57 10.01
CA ARG A 280 -6.08 14.17 11.33
C ARG A 280 -5.68 13.12 12.35
N ASP A 281 -4.93 13.54 13.38
CA ASP A 281 -4.91 12.81 14.64
C ASP A 281 -6.37 12.46 14.94
N GLU A 282 -6.64 11.19 15.16
CA GLU A 282 -8.00 10.72 15.40
C GLU A 282 -8.57 11.57 16.54
N GLU A 283 -9.36 12.59 16.19
CA GLU A 283 -10.32 13.14 17.16
C GLU A 283 -11.08 11.92 17.65
N THR A 284 -10.80 11.55 18.89
CA THR A 284 -11.37 10.34 19.50
C THR A 284 -12.87 10.49 19.50
N VAL A 285 -13.52 9.86 18.54
CA VAL A 285 -14.98 9.82 18.51
C VAL A 285 -15.46 9.00 19.71
N PRO A 286 -16.59 9.32 20.30
CA PRO A 286 -17.19 8.49 21.32
C PRO A 286 -17.36 7.06 20.80
N ILE A 287 -16.85 6.09 21.55
CA ILE A 287 -16.92 4.67 21.21
C ILE A 287 -17.87 3.93 22.14
N ILE A 288 -18.43 2.84 21.63
CA ILE A 288 -19.19 1.87 22.40
C ILE A 288 -18.69 0.47 22.02
N SER A 289 -18.49 -0.41 23.00
CA SER A 289 -18.06 -1.79 22.73
C SER A 289 -19.24 -2.64 22.24
N VAL A 290 -18.91 -3.74 21.53
CA VAL A 290 -19.94 -4.71 21.08
C VAL A 290 -20.69 -5.34 22.27
N ASN A 291 -20.01 -5.56 23.39
CA ASN A 291 -20.63 -6.08 24.62
C ASN A 291 -21.65 -5.10 25.22
N GLU A 292 -21.33 -3.82 25.23
CA GLU A 292 -22.23 -2.79 25.70
C GLU A 292 -23.44 -2.61 24.75
N LEU A 293 -23.21 -2.65 23.43
CA LEU A 293 -24.31 -2.64 22.46
C LEU A 293 -25.23 -3.85 22.68
N LYS A 294 -24.68 -5.05 22.86
CA LYS A 294 -25.46 -6.25 23.16
C LYS A 294 -26.32 -6.10 24.44
N ARG A 295 -25.72 -5.60 25.51
CA ARG A 295 -26.42 -5.33 26.76
C ARG A 295 -27.60 -4.36 26.55
N LYS A 296 -27.42 -3.28 25.78
CA LYS A 296 -28.49 -2.33 25.45
C LYS A 296 -29.61 -2.99 24.66
N MET A 297 -29.27 -3.82 23.66
CA MET A 297 -30.26 -4.56 22.86
C MET A 297 -31.08 -5.50 23.75
N ASP A 298 -30.43 -6.28 24.64
CA ASP A 298 -31.07 -7.20 25.53
C ASP A 298 -31.98 -6.51 26.57
N ALA A 299 -31.56 -5.33 27.04
CA ALA A 299 -32.33 -4.46 27.92
C ALA A 299 -33.44 -3.69 27.21
N ARG A 300 -33.53 -3.76 25.87
CA ARG A 300 -34.47 -2.99 25.03
C ARG A 300 -34.37 -1.48 25.26
N GLU A 301 -33.15 -0.98 25.50
CA GLU A 301 -32.94 0.45 25.65
C GLU A 301 -33.27 1.19 24.34
N ALA A 302 -33.69 2.42 24.44
CA ALA A 302 -34.04 3.24 23.27
C ALA A 302 -32.77 3.84 22.64
N PHE A 303 -32.31 3.29 21.53
CA PHE A 303 -31.25 3.83 20.69
C PHE A 303 -31.52 3.52 19.22
N LYS A 304 -30.79 4.20 18.31
CA LYS A 304 -30.81 3.90 16.88
C LYS A 304 -29.50 3.26 16.47
N LEU A 305 -29.57 2.07 15.86
CA LEU A 305 -28.40 1.43 15.24
C LEU A 305 -28.38 1.76 13.76
N VAL A 306 -27.25 2.26 13.28
CA VAL A 306 -27.03 2.65 11.87
C VAL A 306 -25.86 1.89 11.29
N ASP A 307 -26.10 1.23 10.18
CA ASP A 307 -25.06 0.57 9.37
C ASP A 307 -24.67 1.51 8.21
N VAL A 308 -23.39 1.89 8.15
CA VAL A 308 -22.90 2.82 7.11
C VAL A 308 -22.13 2.13 6.00
N ARG A 309 -22.31 0.82 5.87
CA ARG A 309 -21.73 0.02 4.78
C ARG A 309 -22.57 0.16 3.50
N GLU A 310 -22.05 -0.44 2.43
CA GLU A 310 -22.76 -0.50 1.16
C GLU A 310 -23.89 -1.55 1.18
N PRO A 311 -24.93 -1.40 0.34
CA PRO A 311 -26.06 -2.35 0.30
C PRO A 311 -25.63 -3.81 0.11
N PHE A 312 -24.65 -4.08 -0.75
CA PHE A 312 -24.14 -5.44 -0.97
C PHE A 312 -23.47 -6.04 0.27
N GLU A 313 -22.81 -5.23 1.11
CA GLU A 313 -22.22 -5.68 2.37
C GLU A 313 -23.31 -6.04 3.40
N TYR A 314 -24.36 -5.25 3.44
CA TYR A 314 -25.52 -5.47 4.30
C TYR A 314 -26.28 -6.77 3.94
N GLU A 315 -26.27 -7.16 2.66
CA GLU A 315 -26.84 -8.43 2.19
C GLU A 315 -26.02 -9.65 2.63
N ILE A 316 -24.68 -9.50 2.73
CA ILE A 316 -23.79 -10.58 3.18
C ILE A 316 -23.96 -10.84 4.68
N ALA A 317 -23.95 -9.78 5.48
CA ALA A 317 -24.00 -9.84 6.92
C ALA A 317 -24.63 -8.57 7.49
N ARG A 318 -25.37 -8.66 8.60
CA ARG A 318 -25.96 -7.50 9.27
C ARG A 318 -26.16 -7.76 10.75
N ILE A 319 -26.19 -6.69 11.54
CA ILE A 319 -26.66 -6.74 12.93
C ILE A 319 -28.16 -6.45 12.91
N ASP A 320 -28.94 -7.30 13.53
CA ASP A 320 -30.40 -7.17 13.56
C ASP A 320 -30.84 -5.80 14.13
N GLY A 321 -31.81 -5.17 13.46
CA GLY A 321 -32.34 -3.85 13.86
C GLY A 321 -31.51 -2.67 13.35
N ALA A 322 -30.41 -2.87 12.65
CA ALA A 322 -29.63 -1.79 12.01
C ALA A 322 -30.37 -1.19 10.81
N GLN A 323 -30.44 0.14 10.76
CA GLN A 323 -30.86 0.88 9.57
C GLN A 323 -29.66 1.11 8.65
N LEU A 324 -29.77 0.68 7.41
CA LEU A 324 -28.75 0.94 6.41
C LEU A 324 -28.84 2.38 5.91
N ILE A 325 -27.77 3.15 6.12
CA ILE A 325 -27.55 4.47 5.54
C ILE A 325 -26.09 4.52 5.11
N PRO A 326 -25.76 4.21 3.85
CA PRO A 326 -24.38 4.22 3.37
C PRO A 326 -23.63 5.51 3.71
N LEU A 327 -22.33 5.38 4.00
CA LEU A 327 -21.50 6.52 4.41
C LEU A 327 -21.62 7.71 3.43
N GLY A 328 -21.65 7.43 2.12
CA GLY A 328 -21.83 8.45 1.09
C GLY A 328 -23.17 9.20 1.17
N GLU A 329 -24.20 8.60 1.78
CA GLU A 329 -25.53 9.16 1.90
C GLU A 329 -25.82 9.75 3.28
N ILE A 330 -24.96 9.47 4.29
CA ILE A 330 -25.22 9.84 5.71
C ILE A 330 -25.46 11.36 5.86
N ALA A 331 -24.77 12.16 5.07
CA ALA A 331 -24.87 13.59 5.11
C ALA A 331 -26.25 14.11 4.64
N GLU A 332 -26.77 13.50 3.59
CA GLU A 332 -28.08 13.89 3.00
C GLU A 332 -29.23 13.31 3.80
N ARG A 333 -29.04 12.11 4.34
CA ARG A 333 -30.06 11.36 5.06
C ARG A 333 -30.02 11.54 6.59
N ALA A 334 -29.16 12.44 7.10
CA ALA A 334 -29.11 12.77 8.52
C ALA A 334 -30.48 13.24 9.10
N GLY A 335 -31.36 13.80 8.26
CA GLY A 335 -32.71 14.17 8.64
C GLY A 335 -33.63 12.99 9.02
N GLU A 336 -33.29 11.76 8.68
CA GLU A 336 -34.01 10.55 9.09
C GLU A 336 -33.71 10.16 10.56
N LEU A 337 -32.64 10.76 11.15
CA LEU A 337 -32.18 10.47 12.50
C LEU A 337 -32.67 11.55 13.47
N GLN A 338 -33.02 11.11 14.69
CA GLN A 338 -33.47 12.04 15.75
C GLN A 338 -32.26 12.49 16.57
N ARG A 339 -32.06 13.80 16.70
CA ARG A 339 -30.87 14.40 17.35
C ARG A 339 -30.78 14.08 18.85
N GLU A 340 -31.90 13.92 19.50
CA GLU A 340 -32.00 13.63 20.93
C GLU A 340 -31.82 12.16 21.27
N GLN A 341 -31.99 11.29 20.28
CA GLN A 341 -31.82 9.84 20.45
C GLN A 341 -30.34 9.47 20.45
N GLN A 342 -29.97 8.49 21.27
CA GLN A 342 -28.65 7.87 21.15
C GLN A 342 -28.55 7.13 19.82
N ILE A 343 -27.47 7.38 19.09
CA ILE A 343 -27.19 6.75 17.81
C ILE A 343 -25.88 5.95 17.95
N VAL A 344 -25.94 4.68 17.61
CA VAL A 344 -24.74 3.81 17.48
C VAL A 344 -24.54 3.54 16.00
N VAL A 345 -23.35 3.89 15.51
CA VAL A 345 -23.00 3.72 14.10
C VAL A 345 -21.98 2.60 13.99
N HIS A 346 -22.19 1.68 13.07
CA HIS A 346 -21.21 0.64 12.78
C HIS A 346 -20.91 0.55 11.28
N CYS A 347 -19.74 -0.01 10.98
CA CYS A 347 -19.37 -0.45 9.66
C CYS A 347 -18.73 -1.84 9.74
N HIS A 348 -17.81 -2.18 8.85
CA HIS A 348 -17.08 -3.44 8.88
C HIS A 348 -16.17 -3.51 10.12
N SER A 349 -15.18 -2.61 10.23
CA SER A 349 -14.11 -2.63 11.25
C SER A 349 -14.09 -1.42 12.22
N GLY A 350 -15.03 -0.47 12.08
CA GLY A 350 -15.08 0.74 12.92
C GLY A 350 -14.57 2.03 12.24
N THR A 351 -13.83 1.97 11.15
CA THR A 351 -13.22 3.15 10.49
C THR A 351 -14.25 4.05 9.80
N ARG A 352 -15.07 3.48 8.91
CA ARG A 352 -16.13 4.24 8.19
C ARG A 352 -17.20 4.79 9.16
N SER A 353 -17.50 4.04 10.21
CA SER A 353 -18.46 4.49 11.23
C SER A 353 -17.89 5.60 12.09
N ALA A 354 -16.60 5.62 12.41
CA ALA A 354 -15.96 6.77 13.07
C ALA A 354 -16.08 8.05 12.21
N GLN A 355 -15.89 7.93 10.90
CA GLN A 355 -16.07 9.02 9.95
C GLN A 355 -17.54 9.51 9.93
N ALA A 356 -18.51 8.59 9.90
CA ALA A 356 -19.92 8.93 9.96
C ALA A 356 -20.30 9.63 11.26
N VAL A 357 -19.72 9.20 12.40
CA VAL A 357 -19.92 9.88 13.71
C VAL A 357 -19.45 11.33 13.63
N ARG A 358 -18.25 11.61 13.09
CA ARG A 358 -17.76 12.99 12.91
C ARG A 358 -18.69 13.82 12.03
N LEU A 359 -19.14 13.28 10.90
CA LEU A 359 -20.08 13.96 10.00
C LEU A 359 -21.40 14.31 10.71
N LEU A 360 -21.93 13.41 11.53
CA LEU A 360 -23.13 13.64 12.32
C LEU A 360 -22.90 14.68 13.43
N GLN A 361 -21.76 14.62 14.12
CA GLN A 361 -21.39 15.61 15.15
C GLN A 361 -21.28 17.02 14.57
N HIS A 362 -20.67 17.19 13.39
CA HIS A 362 -20.64 18.47 12.69
C HIS A 362 -22.01 19.00 12.29
N ARG A 363 -23.04 18.14 12.23
CA ARG A 363 -24.45 18.50 11.99
C ARG A 363 -25.25 18.67 13.27
N GLY A 364 -24.59 18.63 14.43
CA GLY A 364 -25.23 18.92 15.74
C GLY A 364 -25.85 17.69 16.41
N PHE A 365 -25.45 16.48 16.02
CA PHE A 365 -25.79 15.25 16.75
C PHE A 365 -24.75 15.03 17.86
N ASN A 366 -25.14 15.19 19.13
CA ASN A 366 -24.21 15.14 20.26
C ASN A 366 -24.16 13.76 20.94
N ASN A 367 -25.11 12.87 20.63
CA ASN A 367 -25.24 11.55 21.30
C ASN A 367 -25.02 10.43 20.28
N VAL A 368 -23.84 10.46 19.60
CA VAL A 368 -23.49 9.53 18.53
C VAL A 368 -22.21 8.80 18.89
N TYR A 369 -22.21 7.48 18.73
CA TYR A 369 -21.11 6.58 19.12
C TYR A 369 -20.69 5.69 17.96
N ASN A 370 -19.39 5.43 17.85
CA ASN A 370 -18.81 4.46 16.96
C ASN A 370 -18.78 3.10 17.63
N LEU A 371 -19.29 2.05 16.98
CA LEU A 371 -19.14 0.65 17.45
C LEU A 371 -17.69 0.22 17.20
N GLU A 372 -16.97 0.01 18.30
CA GLU A 372 -15.57 -0.43 18.27
C GLU A 372 -15.45 -1.80 17.58
N GLY A 373 -14.53 -1.89 16.59
CA GLY A 373 -14.33 -3.12 15.80
C GLY A 373 -15.48 -3.46 14.84
N GLY A 374 -16.57 -2.68 14.80
CA GLY A 374 -17.66 -2.84 13.85
C GLY A 374 -18.37 -4.20 13.91
N ILE A 375 -18.88 -4.65 12.73
CA ILE A 375 -19.57 -5.96 12.63
C ILE A 375 -18.59 -7.13 12.77
N ASP A 376 -17.29 -6.93 12.49
CA ASP A 376 -16.27 -7.97 12.71
C ASP A 376 -16.16 -8.34 14.18
N ALA A 377 -16.02 -7.35 15.07
CA ALA A 377 -15.99 -7.57 16.50
C ALA A 377 -17.32 -8.14 17.03
N TRP A 378 -18.45 -7.72 16.43
CA TRP A 378 -19.76 -8.31 16.75
C TRP A 378 -19.79 -9.80 16.41
N SER A 379 -19.34 -10.19 15.22
CA SER A 379 -19.25 -11.59 14.80
C SER A 379 -18.34 -12.41 15.73
N ASP A 380 -17.19 -11.86 16.12
CA ASP A 380 -16.23 -12.58 16.97
C ASP A 380 -16.71 -12.80 18.40
N GLN A 381 -17.36 -11.79 18.98
CA GLN A 381 -17.58 -11.75 20.42
C GLN A 381 -19.04 -11.99 20.83
N ILE A 382 -19.99 -11.69 19.93
CA ILE A 382 -21.43 -11.68 20.27
C ILE A 382 -22.21 -12.72 19.50
N ASP A 383 -22.10 -12.75 18.18
CA ASP A 383 -22.89 -13.64 17.32
C ASP A 383 -22.05 -14.25 16.21
N PRO A 384 -21.41 -15.40 16.46
CA PRO A 384 -20.61 -16.11 15.46
C PRO A 384 -21.39 -16.60 14.23
N SER A 385 -22.72 -16.50 14.23
CA SER A 385 -23.55 -16.84 13.07
C SER A 385 -23.54 -15.72 12.00
N VAL A 386 -23.13 -14.51 12.37
CA VAL A 386 -22.94 -13.38 11.43
C VAL A 386 -21.67 -13.65 10.63
N PRO A 387 -21.76 -13.84 9.31
CA PRO A 387 -20.59 -14.19 8.50
C PRO A 387 -19.55 -13.05 8.47
N LYS A 388 -18.28 -13.42 8.51
CA LYS A 388 -17.17 -12.53 8.18
C LYS A 388 -16.91 -12.52 6.67
N TYR A 389 -16.52 -11.38 6.12
CA TYR A 389 -16.26 -11.21 4.68
C TYR A 389 -15.16 -10.20 4.42
#